data_ee084b17f21e35c37c8912be16a65490
#
_entry.id   ee084b17f21e35c37c8912be16a65490
#
_cell.length_a   1.000
_cell.length_b   1.000
_cell.length_c   1.000
_cell.angle_alpha   90.00
_cell.angle_beta   90.00
_cell.angle_gamma   90.00
#
_symmetry.space_group_name_H-M   'P 1'
#
loop_
_entity.id
_entity.type
_entity.pdbx_description
1 polymer ?
#
loop_
_entity_poly.entity_id
_entity_poly.type
_entity_poly.pdbx_seq_one_letter_code
_entity_poly.pdbx_strand_id
1 'polypeptide(L)'
;VKDISYIIKLMNYIVNNRNYEDIHLYIIGYGPSENLYKNLVRYYNLDHNVFINEKEPLNYIYISTSHYETLGYSILETIMLGNRALIYPGRDDVLKEIYSKYHCIEFLQKDIVEDSKKLLTLLNHKYTSEDRIKDVTYLTNEFKNDSYIDEYISKIAEHENQQTFLTTNKEIKYNIDQSDTKLNKLNSKRDLYEKLKKNKMLKRLLTNNYFFKKMKSFYNYRKNKLQVKVLDKIEPEETKVFIESFHGNNFSGDPKYIALKIKELYKEKKIFVSSINSLVDIEIRNHGFIPVRFGTDQYIKSFRKCKYVFMNGNSWDKVYKHDKQVFIQTWHGFPLKKMVNDLENNQDKELQLKQFLPRMNKWDYLFTSSDINKLLLKSAFKLEENNHLNILTLGAPRNEYLLEHNNDFEKTRILNKYMIKDFENKTIILYCPTWRNDERESLTNMDLRLLLDYLPKDYEIIVKLHPNESKLRNKYNNLSSSIHCFYNEFIDIQELYIIADAMITDYSSTIFDYAHLSKPIFLLQEDDKNYQNDVGFYFDIFELGDFPEVPSDERQLANQLKNIKNIQYSKLINRLMTKDKHDTSKKILKEVFS
;
A
#
# COMPACT_ATOMS: atom_id res chain seq x y z
N VAL A 1 -2.32 9.57 -15.37
CA VAL A 1 -3.29 8.70 -14.69
C VAL A 1 -4.04 9.51 -13.66
N LYS A 2 -5.36 9.52 -13.71
CA LYS A 2 -6.23 10.24 -12.76
C LYS A 2 -6.24 9.50 -11.42
N ASP A 3 -6.08 10.23 -10.32
CA ASP A 3 -6.11 9.68 -8.95
C ASP A 3 -7.53 9.80 -8.37
N ILE A 4 -8.43 8.94 -8.84
CA ILE A 4 -9.83 8.90 -8.39
C ILE A 4 -9.94 8.53 -6.90
N SER A 5 -9.02 7.69 -6.41
CA SER A 5 -9.00 7.32 -4.99
C SER A 5 -8.84 8.53 -4.06
N TYR A 6 -8.04 9.51 -4.48
CA TYR A 6 -7.88 10.75 -3.73
C TYR A 6 -9.19 11.54 -3.64
N ILE A 7 -9.95 11.63 -4.76
CA ILE A 7 -11.22 12.37 -4.79
C ILE A 7 -12.25 11.70 -3.87
N ILE A 8 -12.35 10.36 -3.91
CA ILE A 8 -13.27 9.62 -3.03
C ILE A 8 -12.91 9.86 -1.55
N LYS A 9 -11.62 9.90 -1.21
CA LYS A 9 -11.17 10.18 0.14
C LYS A 9 -11.42 11.63 0.56
N LEU A 10 -11.31 12.57 -0.35
CA LEU A 10 -11.68 13.96 -0.14
C LEU A 10 -13.17 14.07 0.17
N MET A 11 -14.03 13.35 -0.58
CA MET A 11 -15.46 13.25 -0.32
C MET A 11 -15.76 12.64 1.05
N ASN A 12 -15.05 11.56 1.40
CA ASN A 12 -15.17 10.98 2.74
C ASN A 12 -14.90 12.01 3.84
N TYR A 13 -13.81 12.78 3.70
CA TYR A 13 -13.50 13.81 4.70
C TYR A 13 -14.58 14.89 4.79
N ILE A 14 -15.14 15.31 3.65
CA ILE A 14 -16.17 16.36 3.60
C ILE A 14 -17.49 15.84 4.17
N VAL A 15 -17.96 14.69 3.72
CA VAL A 15 -19.27 14.14 4.12
C VAL A 15 -19.21 13.65 5.57
N ASN A 16 -18.28 12.79 5.89
CA ASN A 16 -18.30 12.07 7.17
C ASN A 16 -17.57 12.77 8.31
N ASN A 17 -16.47 13.51 8.02
CA ASN A 17 -15.73 14.20 9.07
C ASN A 17 -16.18 15.68 9.24
N ARG A 18 -16.78 16.27 8.21
CA ARG A 18 -17.26 17.67 8.25
C ARG A 18 -18.77 17.78 8.21
N ASN A 19 -19.50 16.66 8.13
CA ASN A 19 -20.97 16.56 8.15
C ASN A 19 -21.67 17.33 7.00
N TYR A 20 -21.09 17.36 5.80
CA TYR A 20 -21.72 17.93 4.61
C TYR A 20 -22.40 16.82 3.80
N GLU A 21 -23.59 16.39 4.21
CA GLU A 21 -24.30 15.26 3.62
C GLU A 21 -24.89 15.53 2.24
N ASP A 22 -25.16 16.80 1.89
CA ASP A 22 -25.80 17.20 0.61
C ASP A 22 -24.82 17.37 -0.55
N ILE A 23 -23.54 17.01 -0.38
CA ILE A 23 -22.54 17.10 -1.46
C ILE A 23 -22.47 15.77 -2.21
N HIS A 24 -22.57 15.85 -3.54
CA HIS A 24 -22.52 14.68 -4.41
C HIS A 24 -21.31 14.72 -5.34
N LEU A 25 -20.70 13.56 -5.58
CA LEU A 25 -19.60 13.35 -6.52
C LEU A 25 -20.05 12.42 -7.65
N TYR A 26 -19.87 12.86 -8.90
CA TYR A 26 -20.14 12.05 -10.09
C TYR A 26 -18.79 11.66 -10.73
N ILE A 27 -18.55 10.38 -10.89
CA ILE A 27 -17.35 9.82 -11.52
C ILE A 27 -17.76 9.20 -12.85
N ILE A 28 -17.40 9.84 -13.96
CA ILE A 28 -17.77 9.42 -15.31
C ILE A 28 -16.56 8.78 -15.99
N GLY A 29 -16.72 7.57 -16.49
CA GLY A 29 -15.70 6.83 -17.23
C GLY A 29 -15.63 5.36 -16.89
N TYR A 30 -14.99 4.60 -17.77
CA TYR A 30 -14.84 3.15 -17.66
C TYR A 30 -13.36 2.78 -17.56
N GLY A 31 -13.05 1.73 -16.80
CA GLY A 31 -11.68 1.28 -16.68
C GLY A 31 -11.50 0.08 -15.73
N PRO A 32 -10.33 -0.53 -15.74
CA PRO A 32 -10.05 -1.73 -14.93
C PRO A 32 -10.17 -1.51 -13.41
N SER A 33 -10.13 -0.25 -12.96
CA SER A 33 -10.22 0.11 -11.53
C SER A 33 -11.64 0.47 -11.08
N GLU A 34 -12.66 0.32 -11.93
CA GLU A 34 -14.05 0.69 -11.59
C GLU A 34 -14.56 -0.04 -10.35
N ASN A 35 -14.37 -1.37 -10.30
CA ASN A 35 -14.77 -2.17 -9.13
C ASN A 35 -14.02 -1.75 -7.85
N LEU A 36 -12.77 -1.33 -7.99
CA LEU A 36 -11.98 -0.80 -6.88
C LEU A 36 -12.64 0.47 -6.30
N TYR A 37 -13.07 1.39 -7.18
CA TYR A 37 -13.71 2.63 -6.75
C TYR A 37 -15.09 2.40 -6.13
N LYS A 38 -15.92 1.52 -6.71
CA LYS A 38 -17.19 1.10 -6.12
C LYS A 38 -17.02 0.53 -4.70
N ASN A 39 -16.00 -0.29 -4.50
CA ASN A 39 -15.71 -0.83 -3.18
C ASN A 39 -15.18 0.23 -2.20
N LEU A 40 -14.42 1.20 -2.70
CA LEU A 40 -13.94 2.31 -1.89
C LEU A 40 -15.10 3.23 -1.43
N VAL A 41 -16.07 3.44 -2.30
CA VAL A 41 -17.31 4.17 -1.98
C VAL A 41 -18.07 3.47 -0.86
N ARG A 42 -18.30 2.16 -0.97
CA ARG A 42 -18.93 1.36 0.09
C ARG A 42 -18.12 1.35 1.38
N TYR A 43 -16.81 1.20 1.28
CA TYR A 43 -15.90 1.23 2.43
C TYR A 43 -16.03 2.51 3.25
N TYR A 44 -16.21 3.66 2.59
CA TYR A 44 -16.43 4.94 3.24
C TYR A 44 -17.91 5.27 3.49
N ASN A 45 -18.82 4.34 3.23
CA ASN A 45 -20.27 4.55 3.35
C ASN A 45 -20.75 5.81 2.61
N LEU A 46 -20.30 5.96 1.36
CA LEU A 46 -20.60 7.09 0.49
C LEU A 46 -21.56 6.74 -0.64
N ASP A 47 -22.31 5.63 -0.52
CA ASP A 47 -23.21 5.13 -1.58
C ASP A 47 -24.31 6.14 -1.94
N HIS A 48 -24.66 7.04 -1.02
CA HIS A 48 -25.64 8.13 -1.27
C HIS A 48 -24.99 9.43 -1.76
N ASN A 49 -23.66 9.52 -1.78
CA ASN A 49 -22.92 10.74 -2.12
C ASN A 49 -22.02 10.59 -3.34
N VAL A 50 -21.67 9.36 -3.75
CA VAL A 50 -20.76 9.11 -4.87
C VAL A 50 -21.42 8.20 -5.90
N PHE A 51 -21.62 8.73 -7.09
CA PHE A 51 -22.29 8.08 -8.22
C PHE A 51 -21.26 7.77 -9.31
N ILE A 52 -21.20 6.51 -9.74
CA ILE A 52 -20.24 6.05 -10.76
C ILE A 52 -21.00 5.67 -12.03
N ASN A 53 -20.70 6.38 -13.13
CA ASN A 53 -21.33 6.22 -14.44
C ASN A 53 -22.84 6.53 -14.45
N GLU A 54 -23.26 7.41 -13.54
CA GLU A 54 -24.59 7.99 -13.57
C GLU A 54 -24.59 9.37 -14.24
N LYS A 55 -25.77 9.86 -14.61
CA LYS A 55 -25.88 11.13 -15.33
C LYS A 55 -25.52 12.30 -14.41
N GLU A 56 -24.52 13.07 -14.80
CA GLU A 56 -24.06 14.26 -14.09
C GLU A 56 -25.07 15.41 -14.20
N PRO A 57 -25.10 16.33 -13.21
CA PRO A 57 -25.90 17.55 -13.27
C PRO A 57 -25.29 18.56 -14.25
N LEU A 58 -26.10 19.50 -14.73
CA LEU A 58 -25.65 20.56 -15.65
C LEU A 58 -24.69 21.56 -14.99
N ASN A 59 -24.90 21.85 -13.70
CA ASN A 59 -24.04 22.73 -12.90
C ASN A 59 -23.20 21.89 -11.96
N TYR A 60 -21.91 21.93 -12.10
CA TYR A 60 -20.95 21.15 -11.32
C TYR A 60 -19.62 21.89 -11.10
N ILE A 61 -18.86 21.42 -10.16
CA ILE A 61 -17.42 21.73 -10.04
C ILE A 61 -16.65 20.55 -10.60
N TYR A 62 -15.89 20.77 -11.67
CA TYR A 62 -15.03 19.74 -12.24
C TYR A 62 -13.81 19.51 -11.34
N ILE A 63 -13.47 18.25 -11.06
CA ILE A 63 -12.29 17.91 -10.27
C ILE A 63 -11.33 17.07 -11.12
N SER A 64 -10.11 17.55 -11.32
CA SER A 64 -9.04 16.81 -11.99
C SER A 64 -7.87 16.55 -11.05
N THR A 65 -7.50 15.28 -10.92
CA THR A 65 -6.36 14.80 -10.13
C THR A 65 -5.28 14.20 -11.01
N SER A 66 -5.28 14.52 -12.30
CA SER A 66 -4.30 14.00 -13.26
C SER A 66 -2.89 14.44 -12.89
N HIS A 67 -1.95 13.47 -12.84
CA HIS A 67 -0.54 13.76 -12.54
C HIS A 67 0.23 14.30 -13.76
N TYR A 68 -0.27 14.01 -14.95
CA TYR A 68 0.32 14.39 -16.23
C TYR A 68 -0.81 14.86 -17.13
N GLU A 69 -0.91 16.14 -17.27
CA GLU A 69 -1.86 16.81 -18.15
C GLU A 69 -1.13 18.00 -18.80
N THR A 70 -1.27 18.15 -20.09
CA THR A 70 -0.62 19.25 -20.81
C THR A 70 -1.54 20.46 -20.97
N LEU A 71 -2.79 20.21 -21.35
CA LEU A 71 -3.79 21.27 -21.54
C LEU A 71 -5.11 20.93 -20.87
N GLY A 72 -5.53 19.65 -20.87
CA GLY A 72 -6.76 19.18 -20.24
C GLY A 72 -8.04 19.65 -20.94
N TYR A 73 -8.42 19.01 -22.03
CA TYR A 73 -9.64 19.36 -22.78
C TYR A 73 -10.89 19.46 -21.90
N SER A 74 -11.05 18.59 -20.90
CA SER A 74 -12.20 18.67 -19.98
C SER A 74 -12.15 19.93 -19.08
N ILE A 75 -10.98 20.53 -18.87
CA ILE A 75 -10.86 21.82 -18.18
C ILE A 75 -11.36 22.92 -19.08
N LEU A 76 -10.96 22.92 -20.35
CA LEU A 76 -11.42 23.90 -21.34
C LEU A 76 -12.93 23.82 -21.53
N GLU A 77 -13.48 22.61 -21.67
CA GLU A 77 -14.94 22.37 -21.76
C GLU A 77 -15.67 22.91 -20.52
N THR A 78 -15.10 22.69 -19.33
CA THR A 78 -15.67 23.19 -18.08
C THR A 78 -15.74 24.71 -18.04
N ILE A 79 -14.69 25.40 -18.47
CA ILE A 79 -14.66 26.88 -18.57
C ILE A 79 -15.69 27.35 -19.60
N MET A 80 -15.74 26.74 -20.80
CA MET A 80 -16.69 27.07 -21.84
C MET A 80 -18.15 26.95 -21.40
N LEU A 81 -18.47 25.90 -20.63
CA LEU A 81 -19.78 25.70 -20.02
C LEU A 81 -20.06 26.67 -18.87
N GLY A 82 -19.08 27.46 -18.46
CA GLY A 82 -19.17 28.40 -17.36
C GLY A 82 -19.27 27.72 -16.00
N ASN A 83 -18.72 26.53 -15.88
CA ASN A 83 -18.56 25.81 -14.62
C ASN A 83 -17.20 26.12 -13.98
N ARG A 84 -17.03 25.72 -12.72
CA ARG A 84 -15.78 25.91 -11.97
C ARG A 84 -15.00 24.61 -11.91
N ALA A 85 -13.69 24.72 -11.66
CA ALA A 85 -12.85 23.54 -11.53
C ALA A 85 -11.87 23.62 -10.37
N LEU A 86 -11.59 22.46 -9.78
CA LEU A 86 -10.56 22.22 -8.79
C LEU A 86 -9.56 21.23 -9.40
N ILE A 87 -8.37 21.66 -9.77
CA ILE A 87 -7.45 20.88 -10.58
C ILE A 87 -6.09 20.70 -9.91
N TYR A 88 -5.51 19.51 -10.04
CA TYR A 88 -4.13 19.30 -9.63
C TYR A 88 -3.19 19.86 -10.71
N PRO A 89 -2.26 20.77 -10.36
CA PRO A 89 -1.45 21.47 -11.36
C PRO A 89 -0.44 20.59 -12.10
N GLY A 90 -0.33 19.31 -11.72
CA GLY A 90 0.67 18.39 -12.25
C GLY A 90 1.95 18.41 -11.42
N ARG A 91 2.96 17.66 -11.87
CA ARG A 91 4.28 17.64 -11.22
C ARG A 91 5.14 18.84 -11.57
N ASP A 92 4.90 19.41 -12.74
CA ASP A 92 5.72 20.48 -13.34
C ASP A 92 4.99 21.82 -13.32
N ASP A 93 3.89 21.92 -12.56
CA ASP A 93 3.04 23.13 -12.42
C ASP A 93 2.51 23.72 -13.75
N VAL A 94 2.56 22.98 -14.86
CA VAL A 94 2.16 23.45 -16.20
C VAL A 94 0.72 23.95 -16.24
N LEU A 95 -0.21 23.22 -15.61
CA LEU A 95 -1.60 23.67 -15.57
C LEU A 95 -1.79 24.92 -14.73
N LYS A 96 -0.92 25.17 -13.75
CA LYS A 96 -0.95 26.39 -12.96
C LYS A 96 -0.51 27.59 -13.78
N GLU A 97 0.51 27.46 -14.61
CA GLU A 97 0.93 28.52 -15.53
C GLU A 97 -0.18 28.89 -16.51
N ILE A 98 -0.89 27.89 -17.06
CA ILE A 98 -1.96 28.09 -18.04
C ILE A 98 -3.21 28.69 -17.37
N TYR A 99 -3.64 28.16 -16.23
CA TYR A 99 -4.97 28.41 -15.69
C TYR A 99 -5.03 29.34 -14.46
N SER A 100 -3.91 29.85 -13.94
CA SER A 100 -3.90 30.73 -12.76
C SER A 100 -4.62 32.07 -12.98
N LYS A 101 -4.85 32.46 -14.19
CA LYS A 101 -5.55 33.71 -14.59
C LYS A 101 -7.08 33.60 -14.63
N TYR A 102 -7.64 32.38 -14.54
CA TYR A 102 -9.07 32.14 -14.61
C TYR A 102 -9.70 32.16 -13.20
N HIS A 103 -10.79 32.91 -13.04
CA HIS A 103 -11.49 33.05 -11.76
C HIS A 103 -12.23 31.75 -11.34
N CYS A 104 -12.55 30.88 -12.34
CA CYS A 104 -13.23 29.62 -12.10
C CYS A 104 -12.31 28.47 -11.69
N ILE A 105 -10.99 28.67 -11.64
CA ILE A 105 -10.01 27.60 -11.39
C ILE A 105 -9.36 27.77 -10.02
N GLU A 106 -9.37 26.68 -9.24
CA GLU A 106 -8.60 26.51 -8.02
C GLU A 106 -7.67 25.30 -8.12
N PHE A 107 -6.57 25.31 -7.33
CA PHE A 107 -5.55 24.28 -7.44
C PHE A 107 -5.48 23.40 -6.21
N LEU A 108 -5.55 22.07 -6.45
CA LEU A 108 -5.32 21.02 -5.46
C LEU A 108 -3.85 21.02 -5.00
N GLN A 109 -3.65 20.79 -3.71
CA GLN A 109 -2.32 20.63 -3.09
C GLN A 109 -2.02 19.18 -2.72
N LYS A 110 -3.01 18.28 -2.86
CA LYS A 110 -2.97 16.88 -2.37
C LYS A 110 -2.86 16.80 -0.84
N ASP A 111 -3.35 17.81 -0.16
CA ASP A 111 -3.66 17.82 1.25
C ASP A 111 -5.18 17.80 1.44
N ILE A 112 -5.70 16.77 2.09
CA ILE A 112 -7.16 16.56 2.21
C ILE A 112 -7.83 17.68 2.99
N VAL A 113 -7.19 18.19 4.04
CA VAL A 113 -7.76 19.24 4.87
C VAL A 113 -7.82 20.55 4.09
N GLU A 114 -6.72 20.96 3.46
CA GLU A 114 -6.66 22.20 2.67
C GLU A 114 -7.52 22.11 1.41
N ASP A 115 -7.49 20.98 0.70
CA ASP A 115 -8.29 20.78 -0.51
C ASP A 115 -9.80 20.71 -0.20
N SER A 116 -10.19 20.20 0.98
CA SER A 116 -11.58 20.25 1.43
C SER A 116 -12.06 21.67 1.67
N LYS A 117 -11.23 22.52 2.30
CA LYS A 117 -11.55 23.94 2.50
C LYS A 117 -11.74 24.65 1.16
N LYS A 118 -10.84 24.42 0.19
CA LYS A 118 -10.93 25.00 -1.16
C LYS A 118 -12.22 24.57 -1.88
N LEU A 119 -12.55 23.26 -1.83
CA LEU A 119 -13.77 22.77 -2.46
C LEU A 119 -15.01 23.38 -1.83
N LEU A 120 -15.08 23.44 -0.50
CA LEU A 120 -16.20 24.08 0.22
C LEU A 120 -16.27 25.57 -0.07
N THR A 121 -15.15 26.26 -0.20
CA THR A 121 -15.10 27.68 -0.59
C THR A 121 -15.65 27.84 -2.00
N LEU A 122 -15.23 27.00 -2.97
CA LEU A 122 -15.76 27.02 -4.33
C LEU A 122 -17.28 26.76 -4.35
N LEU A 123 -17.79 25.84 -3.53
CA LEU A 123 -19.23 25.53 -3.46
C LEU A 123 -20.01 26.75 -2.94
N ASN A 124 -19.49 27.47 -1.96
CA ASN A 124 -20.17 28.58 -1.29
C ASN A 124 -19.92 29.95 -1.96
N HIS A 125 -18.84 30.08 -2.75
CA HIS A 125 -18.52 31.36 -3.39
C HIS A 125 -19.38 31.60 -4.61
N LYS A 126 -19.95 32.82 -4.73
CA LYS A 126 -20.68 33.22 -5.93
C LYS A 126 -19.73 33.45 -7.09
N TYR A 127 -19.69 32.54 -8.04
CA TYR A 127 -19.12 32.77 -9.35
C TYR A 127 -20.10 33.60 -10.15
N THR A 128 -19.78 34.90 -10.34
CA THR A 128 -20.71 35.86 -10.89
C THR A 128 -20.83 35.70 -12.41
N SER A 129 -21.93 36.19 -12.99
CA SER A 129 -22.09 36.22 -14.46
C SER A 129 -20.99 37.03 -15.12
N GLU A 130 -20.46 38.07 -14.45
CA GLU A 130 -19.36 38.88 -14.95
C GLU A 130 -18.04 38.12 -14.99
N ASP A 131 -17.72 37.37 -13.91
CA ASP A 131 -16.53 36.52 -13.88
C ASP A 131 -16.58 35.42 -14.94
N ARG A 132 -17.77 34.83 -15.11
CA ARG A 132 -18.02 33.82 -16.14
C ARG A 132 -17.79 34.37 -17.56
N ILE A 133 -18.30 35.55 -17.84
CA ILE A 133 -18.11 36.22 -19.18
C ILE A 133 -16.62 36.51 -19.38
N LYS A 134 -15.91 37.00 -18.35
CA LYS A 134 -14.48 37.26 -18.41
C LYS A 134 -13.68 36.01 -18.74
N ASP A 135 -13.93 34.91 -18.00
CA ASP A 135 -13.20 33.66 -18.18
C ASP A 135 -13.45 33.05 -19.57
N VAL A 136 -14.73 33.01 -20.03
CA VAL A 136 -15.07 32.51 -21.37
C VAL A 136 -14.48 33.39 -22.48
N THR A 137 -14.52 34.70 -22.30
CA THR A 137 -13.92 35.65 -23.27
C THR A 137 -12.41 35.49 -23.35
N TYR A 138 -11.77 35.29 -22.19
CA TYR A 138 -10.34 35.04 -22.09
C TYR A 138 -9.97 33.77 -22.85
N LEU A 139 -10.69 32.69 -22.58
CA LEU A 139 -10.51 31.38 -23.22
C LEU A 139 -10.70 31.48 -24.76
N THR A 140 -11.77 32.14 -25.19
CA THR A 140 -12.08 32.27 -26.60
C THR A 140 -11.02 33.10 -27.35
N ASN A 141 -10.47 34.13 -26.70
CA ASN A 141 -9.42 34.95 -27.32
C ASN A 141 -8.07 34.23 -27.38
N GLU A 142 -7.76 33.38 -26.39
CA GLU A 142 -6.50 32.65 -26.34
C GLU A 142 -6.46 31.44 -27.30
N PHE A 143 -7.63 30.83 -27.55
CA PHE A 143 -7.76 29.63 -28.39
C PHE A 143 -8.62 29.88 -29.64
N LYS A 144 -8.57 31.07 -30.23
CA LYS A 144 -9.24 31.34 -31.51
C LYS A 144 -8.65 30.46 -32.60
N ASN A 145 -9.51 29.63 -33.22
CA ASN A 145 -9.11 28.67 -34.25
C ASN A 145 -8.41 29.34 -35.45
N ASP A 146 -8.81 30.55 -35.84
CA ASP A 146 -8.28 31.22 -37.03
C ASP A 146 -6.83 31.72 -36.86
N SER A 147 -6.45 32.12 -35.65
CA SER A 147 -5.07 32.59 -35.40
C SER A 147 -4.11 31.41 -35.10
N TYR A 148 -4.59 30.31 -34.53
CA TYR A 148 -3.75 29.18 -34.15
C TYR A 148 -3.21 28.40 -35.35
N ILE A 149 -4.06 28.17 -36.36
CA ILE A 149 -3.66 27.49 -37.60
C ILE A 149 -2.65 28.35 -38.38
N ASP A 150 -2.91 29.64 -38.50
CA ASP A 150 -2.01 30.57 -39.21
C ASP A 150 -0.67 30.73 -38.47
N GLU A 151 -0.69 30.82 -37.15
CA GLU A 151 0.53 30.86 -36.34
C GLU A 151 1.32 29.54 -36.39
N TYR A 152 0.63 28.39 -36.40
CA TYR A 152 1.25 27.10 -36.56
C TYR A 152 1.86 26.90 -37.94
N ILE A 153 1.15 27.33 -39.00
CA ILE A 153 1.66 27.31 -40.39
C ILE A 153 2.86 28.25 -40.54
N SER A 154 2.80 29.45 -39.95
CA SER A 154 3.93 30.42 -40.03
C SER A 154 5.17 29.88 -39.30
N LYS A 155 5.00 29.24 -38.13
CA LYS A 155 6.09 28.57 -37.41
C LYS A 155 6.68 27.39 -38.17
N ILE A 156 5.86 26.61 -38.87
CA ILE A 156 6.35 25.54 -39.75
C ILE A 156 7.15 26.15 -40.91
N ALA A 157 6.67 27.22 -41.56
CA ALA A 157 7.35 27.88 -42.66
C ALA A 157 8.69 28.53 -42.22
N GLU A 158 8.76 29.08 -41.00
CA GLU A 158 10.01 29.57 -40.42
C GLU A 158 11.02 28.42 -40.19
N HIS A 159 10.57 27.26 -39.80
CA HIS A 159 11.42 26.07 -39.62
C HIS A 159 11.81 25.41 -40.93
N GLU A 160 10.97 25.44 -41.98
CA GLU A 160 11.33 24.96 -43.32
C GLU A 160 12.50 25.72 -43.92
N ASN A 161 12.54 27.06 -43.70
CA ASN A 161 13.66 27.90 -44.11
C ASN A 161 14.98 27.62 -43.39
N GLN A 162 14.94 26.88 -42.28
CA GLN A 162 16.13 26.45 -41.54
C GLN A 162 16.62 25.02 -41.90
N GLN A 163 16.14 24.44 -43.00
CA GLN A 163 16.58 23.15 -43.62
C GLN A 163 16.69 21.93 -42.70
N THR A 164 15.98 21.85 -41.59
CA THR A 164 16.20 20.76 -40.63
C THR A 164 14.99 19.88 -40.37
N PHE A 165 13.79 20.16 -40.89
CA PHE A 165 12.60 19.48 -40.38
C PHE A 165 11.90 18.46 -41.29
N LEU A 166 12.07 18.47 -42.61
CA LEU A 166 11.21 17.67 -43.50
C LEU A 166 11.91 16.73 -44.49
N THR A 167 13.22 16.63 -44.52
CA THR A 167 13.91 15.80 -45.51
C THR A 167 14.54 14.51 -44.99
N THR A 168 14.41 14.21 -43.73
CA THR A 168 14.89 12.93 -43.22
C THR A 168 13.91 12.38 -42.21
N ASN A 169 13.50 11.11 -42.41
CA ASN A 169 12.94 10.24 -41.38
C ASN A 169 13.94 10.05 -40.21
N LYS A 170 14.60 11.08 -39.76
CA LYS A 170 15.48 11.10 -38.59
C LYS A 170 14.70 11.67 -37.43
N GLU A 171 14.57 10.84 -36.41
CA GLU A 171 14.00 11.17 -35.11
C GLU A 171 14.33 12.59 -34.66
N ILE A 172 13.32 13.32 -34.23
CA ILE A 172 13.45 14.61 -33.54
C ILE A 172 14.32 14.36 -32.30
N LYS A 173 15.56 14.81 -32.35
CA LYS A 173 16.44 14.83 -31.19
C LYS A 173 16.11 16.08 -30.38
N TYR A 174 15.28 15.91 -29.37
CA TYR A 174 15.26 16.89 -28.29
C TYR A 174 16.67 16.97 -27.69
N ASN A 175 17.16 18.15 -27.43
CA ASN A 175 18.33 18.39 -26.62
C ASN A 175 17.99 18.00 -25.16
N ILE A 176 17.98 16.70 -24.89
CA ILE A 176 17.88 16.16 -23.56
C ILE A 176 19.30 16.12 -23.00
N ASP A 177 19.43 16.61 -21.79
CA ASP A 177 20.66 16.62 -21.00
C ASP A 177 21.53 15.38 -21.23
N GLN A 178 22.86 15.53 -21.25
CA GLN A 178 23.81 14.46 -21.56
C GLN A 178 23.66 13.17 -20.71
N SER A 179 22.88 13.21 -19.64
CA SER A 179 22.50 12.03 -18.85
C SER A 179 21.55 11.07 -19.58
N ASP A 180 20.75 11.58 -20.54
CA ASP A 180 19.72 10.78 -21.24
C ASP A 180 20.21 10.14 -22.54
N THR A 181 21.36 10.54 -23.05
CA THR A 181 21.93 9.91 -24.27
C THR A 181 22.28 8.43 -24.10
N LYS A 182 22.50 7.97 -22.86
CA LYS A 182 22.69 6.54 -22.56
C LYS A 182 21.38 5.76 -22.50
N LEU A 183 20.27 6.41 -22.10
CA LEU A 183 18.94 5.80 -22.07
C LEU A 183 18.37 5.63 -23.49
N ASN A 184 18.59 6.63 -24.37
CA ASN A 184 18.16 6.58 -25.77
C ASN A 184 18.90 5.53 -26.58
N LYS A 185 20.19 5.26 -26.30
CA LYS A 185 20.91 4.11 -26.87
C LYS A 185 20.34 2.75 -26.43
N LEU A 186 19.69 2.68 -25.29
CA LEU A 186 19.02 1.47 -24.77
C LEU A 186 17.66 1.26 -25.44
N ASN A 187 16.89 2.33 -25.69
CA ASN A 187 15.60 2.26 -26.37
C ASN A 187 15.77 1.88 -27.86
N SER A 188 16.75 2.42 -28.56
CA SER A 188 17.05 2.05 -29.95
C SER A 188 17.44 0.55 -30.10
N LYS A 189 18.06 -0.02 -29.08
CA LYS A 189 18.37 -1.47 -29.06
C LYS A 189 17.15 -2.35 -28.78
N ARG A 190 16.18 -1.84 -28.01
CA ARG A 190 14.90 -2.49 -27.79
C ARG A 190 14.06 -2.49 -29.05
N ASP A 191 14.02 -1.39 -29.78
CA ASP A 191 13.32 -1.26 -31.07
C ASP A 191 13.95 -2.16 -32.14
N LEU A 192 15.28 -2.25 -32.17
CA LEU A 192 15.99 -3.19 -33.04
C LEU A 192 15.66 -4.63 -32.68
N TYR A 193 15.61 -4.97 -31.39
CA TYR A 193 15.24 -6.31 -30.92
C TYR A 193 13.79 -6.67 -31.28
N GLU A 194 12.84 -5.74 -31.13
CA GLU A 194 11.43 -5.95 -31.52
C GLU A 194 11.26 -6.03 -33.05
N LYS A 195 12.04 -5.27 -33.84
CA LYS A 195 12.09 -5.41 -35.31
C LYS A 195 12.65 -6.77 -35.75
N LEU A 196 13.70 -7.24 -35.08
CA LEU A 196 14.29 -8.55 -35.34
C LEU A 196 13.34 -9.70 -34.95
N LYS A 197 12.53 -9.53 -33.93
CA LYS A 197 11.53 -10.50 -33.45
C LYS A 197 10.33 -10.66 -34.40
N LYS A 198 10.06 -9.68 -35.28
CA LYS A 198 9.04 -9.77 -36.34
C LYS A 198 9.43 -10.70 -37.47
N ASN A 199 10.70 -11.04 -37.63
CA ASN A 199 11.17 -12.00 -38.64
C ASN A 199 11.04 -13.43 -38.06
N LYS A 200 10.21 -14.27 -38.71
CA LYS A 200 9.86 -15.64 -38.26
C LYS A 200 11.09 -16.55 -38.06
N MET A 201 12.12 -16.39 -38.89
CA MET A 201 13.36 -17.16 -38.84
C MET A 201 14.28 -16.72 -37.70
N LEU A 202 14.39 -15.41 -37.50
CA LEU A 202 15.12 -14.79 -36.39
C LEU A 202 14.43 -15.04 -35.04
N LYS A 203 13.10 -15.05 -35.00
CA LYS A 203 12.32 -15.40 -33.80
C LYS A 203 12.64 -16.81 -33.29
N ARG A 204 12.80 -17.77 -34.19
CA ARG A 204 13.17 -19.17 -33.88
C ARG A 204 14.60 -19.29 -33.32
N LEU A 205 15.55 -18.52 -33.87
CA LEU A 205 16.92 -18.41 -33.35
C LEU A 205 16.99 -17.68 -32.01
N LEU A 206 16.14 -16.66 -31.80
CA LEU A 206 16.11 -15.84 -30.58
C LEU A 206 15.44 -16.56 -29.39
N THR A 207 14.49 -17.48 -29.64
CA THR A 207 13.72 -18.12 -28.57
C THR A 207 14.33 -19.43 -28.04
N ASN A 208 15.19 -20.10 -28.80
CA ASN A 208 15.66 -21.43 -28.45
C ASN A 208 17.17 -21.57 -28.22
N ASN A 209 17.95 -20.51 -28.13
CA ASN A 209 19.39 -20.65 -28.11
C ASN A 209 20.00 -20.25 -26.73
N TYR A 210 20.77 -21.17 -26.15
CA TYR A 210 21.63 -20.99 -24.98
C TYR A 210 22.49 -19.70 -25.06
N PHE A 211 22.97 -19.36 -26.27
CA PHE A 211 23.75 -18.16 -26.54
C PHE A 211 22.98 -16.86 -26.22
N PHE A 212 21.68 -16.78 -26.56
CA PHE A 212 20.86 -15.62 -26.25
C PHE A 212 20.52 -15.51 -24.76
N LYS A 213 20.30 -16.64 -24.09
CA LYS A 213 20.16 -16.63 -22.60
C LYS A 213 21.44 -16.10 -21.96
N LYS A 214 22.60 -16.51 -22.47
CA LYS A 214 23.91 -16.05 -21.97
C LYS A 214 24.18 -14.58 -22.32
N MET A 215 23.83 -14.10 -23.51
CA MET A 215 23.90 -12.68 -23.88
C MET A 215 22.93 -11.81 -23.06
N LYS A 216 21.69 -12.26 -22.84
CA LYS A 216 20.72 -11.56 -21.98
C LYS A 216 21.21 -11.49 -20.54
N SER A 217 21.78 -12.56 -20.02
CA SER A 217 22.40 -12.60 -18.70
C SER A 217 23.59 -11.64 -18.60
N PHE A 218 24.49 -11.63 -19.60
CA PHE A 218 25.63 -10.72 -19.67
C PHE A 218 25.21 -9.25 -19.83
N TYR A 219 24.18 -8.98 -20.62
CA TYR A 219 23.60 -7.64 -20.76
C TYR A 219 22.98 -7.17 -19.44
N ASN A 220 22.20 -8.01 -18.78
CA ASN A 220 21.63 -7.70 -17.48
C ASN A 220 22.73 -7.51 -16.42
N TYR A 221 23.78 -8.30 -16.45
CA TYR A 221 24.94 -8.14 -15.57
C TYR A 221 25.64 -6.78 -15.78
N ARG A 222 25.90 -6.38 -17.04
CA ARG A 222 26.48 -5.06 -17.34
C ARG A 222 25.56 -3.90 -16.98
N LYS A 223 24.26 -4.03 -17.24
CA LYS A 223 23.25 -3.04 -16.84
C LYS A 223 23.22 -2.87 -15.34
N ASN A 224 23.20 -3.96 -14.59
CA ASN A 224 23.22 -3.95 -13.14
C ASN A 224 24.52 -3.32 -12.60
N LYS A 225 25.68 -3.68 -13.18
CA LYS A 225 26.98 -3.11 -12.79
C LYS A 225 27.08 -1.60 -13.05
N LEU A 226 26.47 -1.11 -14.15
CA LEU A 226 26.40 0.34 -14.43
C LEU A 226 25.43 1.05 -13.46
N GLN A 227 24.30 0.42 -13.16
CA GLN A 227 23.34 0.94 -12.21
C GLN A 227 23.94 1.03 -10.80
N VAL A 228 24.66 0.01 -10.38
CA VAL A 228 25.42 0.01 -9.11
C VAL A 228 26.42 1.18 -9.07
N LYS A 229 27.23 1.37 -10.11
CA LYS A 229 28.20 2.49 -10.16
C LYS A 229 27.55 3.89 -10.10
N VAL A 230 26.32 4.05 -10.60
CA VAL A 230 25.57 5.30 -10.48
C VAL A 230 25.03 5.48 -9.07
N LEU A 231 24.54 4.38 -8.48
CA LEU A 231 24.03 4.37 -7.11
C LEU A 231 25.13 4.55 -6.07
N ASP A 232 26.35 4.08 -6.34
CA ASP A 232 27.51 4.24 -5.44
C ASP A 232 27.92 5.70 -5.23
N LYS A 233 27.49 6.58 -6.12
CA LYS A 233 27.68 8.04 -5.97
C LYS A 233 26.66 8.70 -5.06
N ILE A 234 25.61 7.98 -4.65
CA ILE A 234 24.56 8.49 -3.77
C ILE A 234 24.97 8.14 -2.34
N GLU A 235 25.35 9.14 -1.58
CA GLU A 235 25.64 9.00 -0.15
C GLU A 235 24.34 8.97 0.65
N PRO A 236 24.20 8.05 1.62
CA PRO A 236 23.08 8.03 2.55
C PRO A 236 23.08 9.25 3.48
N GLU A 237 21.94 9.88 3.64
CA GLU A 237 21.74 11.06 4.47
C GLU A 237 21.15 10.67 5.83
N GLU A 238 21.77 11.15 6.90
CA GLU A 238 21.40 10.90 8.31
C GLU A 238 19.94 11.25 8.62
N THR A 239 19.45 12.32 8.00
CA THR A 239 18.09 12.83 8.21
C THR A 239 17.02 12.07 7.45
N LYS A 240 17.37 11.05 6.68
CA LYS A 240 16.42 10.30 5.85
C LYS A 240 16.26 8.86 6.31
N VAL A 241 15.00 8.45 6.42
CA VAL A 241 14.57 7.10 6.81
C VAL A 241 13.71 6.49 5.72
N PHE A 242 13.98 5.25 5.36
CA PHE A 242 13.18 4.46 4.44
C PHE A 242 12.40 3.39 5.20
N ILE A 243 11.10 3.31 4.95
CA ILE A 243 10.19 2.38 5.60
C ILE A 243 9.54 1.50 4.53
N GLU A 244 9.51 0.19 4.74
CA GLU A 244 8.77 -0.72 3.89
C GLU A 244 7.98 -1.74 4.70
N SER A 245 6.67 -1.79 4.47
CA SER A 245 5.78 -2.82 4.99
C SER A 245 5.34 -3.72 3.84
N PHE A 246 5.57 -5.03 3.95
CA PHE A 246 5.06 -6.04 3.01
C PHE A 246 5.26 -5.68 1.53
N HIS A 247 6.45 -5.23 1.14
CA HIS A 247 6.80 -4.76 -0.22
C HIS A 247 5.93 -3.60 -0.72
N GLY A 248 5.45 -2.75 0.18
CA GLY A 248 4.59 -1.62 -0.14
C GLY A 248 3.11 -1.98 -0.38
N ASN A 249 2.69 -3.20 -0.08
CA ASN A 249 1.29 -3.64 -0.27
C ASN A 249 0.32 -2.93 0.68
N ASN A 250 0.78 -2.55 1.87
CA ASN A 250 0.06 -1.71 2.81
C ASN A 250 1.04 -0.94 3.69
N PHE A 251 0.53 -0.06 4.54
CA PHE A 251 1.32 0.62 5.55
C PHE A 251 0.86 0.16 6.94
N SER A 252 1.50 -0.88 7.47
CA SER A 252 1.11 -1.57 8.70
C SER A 252 2.28 -2.28 9.40
N GLY A 253 2.01 -2.92 10.53
CA GLY A 253 2.97 -3.68 11.32
C GLY A 253 4.09 -2.84 11.91
N ASP A 254 5.17 -3.49 12.36
CA ASP A 254 6.27 -2.80 13.04
C ASP A 254 6.83 -1.60 12.29
N PRO A 255 7.01 -1.63 10.94
CA PRO A 255 7.50 -0.46 10.21
C PRO A 255 6.61 0.78 10.34
N LYS A 256 5.27 0.60 10.40
CA LYS A 256 4.33 1.72 10.59
C LYS A 256 4.53 2.35 11.97
N TYR A 257 4.53 1.54 13.02
CA TYR A 257 4.61 2.05 14.39
C TYR A 257 5.96 2.67 14.70
N ILE A 258 7.04 2.12 14.15
CA ILE A 258 8.37 2.77 14.16
C ILE A 258 8.34 4.11 13.42
N ALA A 259 7.73 4.19 12.24
CA ALA A 259 7.65 5.44 11.48
C ALA A 259 6.87 6.54 12.26
N LEU A 260 5.77 6.16 12.91
CA LEU A 260 5.00 7.07 13.76
C LEU A 260 5.81 7.56 14.95
N LYS A 261 6.55 6.66 15.60
CA LYS A 261 7.40 7.02 16.75
C LYS A 261 8.61 7.86 16.32
N ILE A 262 9.20 7.63 15.15
CA ILE A 262 10.24 8.50 14.57
C ILE A 262 9.69 9.90 14.34
N LYS A 263 8.49 10.03 13.76
CA LYS A 263 7.85 11.34 13.54
C LYS A 263 7.60 12.10 14.86
N GLU A 264 7.26 11.38 15.92
CA GLU A 264 7.04 11.96 17.25
C GLU A 264 8.35 12.48 17.87
N LEU A 265 9.40 11.65 17.87
CA LEU A 265 10.63 11.90 18.64
C LEU A 265 11.72 12.61 17.84
N TYR A 266 11.75 12.47 16.51
CA TYR A 266 12.84 12.93 15.62
C TYR A 266 12.25 13.73 14.46
N LYS A 267 11.73 14.91 14.75
CA LYS A 267 10.97 15.78 13.81
C LYS A 267 11.77 16.22 12.59
N GLU A 268 13.09 16.21 12.68
CA GLU A 268 14.01 16.56 11.59
C GLU A 268 14.12 15.45 10.54
N LYS A 269 13.71 14.22 10.85
CA LYS A 269 13.85 13.09 9.92
C LYS A 269 12.74 13.08 8.88
N LYS A 270 13.13 12.94 7.61
CA LYS A 270 12.22 12.76 6.47
C LYS A 270 12.00 11.28 6.23
N ILE A 271 10.74 10.86 6.28
CA ILE A 271 10.34 9.45 6.18
C ILE A 271 9.77 9.18 4.81
N PHE A 272 10.42 8.26 4.07
CA PHE A 272 10.02 7.74 2.78
C PHE A 272 9.43 6.36 2.98
N VAL A 273 8.23 6.11 2.46
CA VAL A 273 7.51 4.84 2.67
C VAL A 273 7.20 4.19 1.34
N SER A 274 7.54 2.92 1.20
CA SER A 274 7.27 2.11 0.01
C SER A 274 5.77 1.91 -0.22
N SER A 275 5.32 1.96 -1.47
CA SER A 275 3.91 1.83 -1.87
C SER A 275 3.76 1.19 -3.24
N ILE A 276 2.83 0.25 -3.40
CA ILE A 276 2.54 -0.37 -4.70
C ILE A 276 1.52 0.40 -5.54
N ASN A 277 0.64 1.19 -4.92
CA ASN A 277 -0.44 1.88 -5.61
C ASN A 277 -0.89 3.16 -4.89
N SER A 278 -1.80 3.90 -5.51
CA SER A 278 -2.31 5.17 -5.00
C SER A 278 -3.13 5.03 -3.70
N LEU A 279 -3.71 3.87 -3.43
CA LEU A 279 -4.46 3.64 -2.20
C LEU A 279 -3.51 3.65 -0.99
N VAL A 280 -2.40 2.92 -1.10
CA VAL A 280 -1.35 2.93 -0.07
C VAL A 280 -0.70 4.31 0.05
N ASP A 281 -0.51 5.05 -1.08
CA ASP A 281 0.01 6.42 -1.06
C ASP A 281 -0.85 7.34 -0.18
N ILE A 282 -2.17 7.19 -0.26
CA ILE A 282 -3.10 8.00 0.52
C ILE A 282 -2.88 7.76 2.02
N GLU A 283 -2.84 6.50 2.45
CA GLU A 283 -2.62 6.16 3.85
C GLU A 283 -1.28 6.70 4.36
N ILE A 284 -0.22 6.56 3.57
CA ILE A 284 1.11 7.09 3.89
C ILE A 284 1.08 8.62 4.05
N ARG A 285 0.43 9.34 3.12
CA ARG A 285 0.32 10.81 3.16
C ARG A 285 -0.51 11.32 4.32
N ASN A 286 -1.55 10.59 4.74
CA ASN A 286 -2.36 10.95 5.91
C ASN A 286 -1.53 11.02 7.19
N HIS A 287 -0.51 10.19 7.27
CA HIS A 287 0.45 10.24 8.38
C HIS A 287 1.55 11.29 8.17
N GLY A 288 1.54 12.04 7.04
CA GLY A 288 2.53 13.07 6.71
C GLY A 288 3.85 12.50 6.18
N PHE A 289 3.86 11.28 5.65
CA PHE A 289 5.05 10.64 5.09
C PHE A 289 5.08 10.75 3.55
N ILE A 290 6.23 10.46 2.96
CA ILE A 290 6.48 10.57 1.52
C ILE A 290 6.36 9.20 0.87
N PRO A 291 5.30 8.91 0.08
CA PRO A 291 5.18 7.64 -0.59
C PRO A 291 6.18 7.51 -1.74
N VAL A 292 6.76 6.32 -1.88
CA VAL A 292 7.69 5.97 -2.96
C VAL A 292 7.23 4.69 -3.64
N ARG A 293 7.00 4.76 -4.95
CA ARG A 293 6.44 3.65 -5.73
C ARG A 293 7.42 2.47 -5.82
N PHE A 294 7.03 1.32 -5.24
CA PHE A 294 7.79 0.07 -5.33
C PHE A 294 8.09 -0.30 -6.79
N GLY A 295 9.27 -0.81 -7.04
CA GLY A 295 9.66 -1.28 -8.37
C GLY A 295 10.12 -0.19 -9.35
N THR A 296 10.18 1.10 -8.94
CA THR A 296 10.62 2.23 -9.78
C THR A 296 12.06 2.65 -9.50
N ASP A 297 12.65 3.41 -10.42
CA ASP A 297 13.98 4.02 -10.21
C ASP A 297 13.97 5.00 -9.02
N GLN A 298 12.82 5.67 -8.78
CA GLN A 298 12.66 6.54 -7.60
C GLN A 298 12.75 5.74 -6.30
N TYR A 299 12.16 4.53 -6.26
CA TYR A 299 12.29 3.64 -5.11
C TYR A 299 13.77 3.33 -4.82
N ILE A 300 14.53 2.90 -5.85
CA ILE A 300 15.96 2.55 -5.71
C ILE A 300 16.78 3.75 -5.23
N LYS A 301 16.52 4.94 -5.81
CA LYS A 301 17.21 6.18 -5.40
C LYS A 301 16.86 6.60 -3.98
N SER A 302 15.58 6.52 -3.59
CA SER A 302 15.12 6.89 -2.25
C SER A 302 15.64 5.92 -1.21
N PHE A 303 15.59 4.60 -1.49
CA PHE A 303 16.21 3.59 -0.66
C PHE A 303 17.69 3.91 -0.40
N ARG A 304 18.45 4.21 -1.47
CA ARG A 304 19.89 4.47 -1.39
C ARG A 304 20.24 5.76 -0.63
N LYS A 305 19.38 6.80 -0.71
CA LYS A 305 19.57 8.08 -0.03
C LYS A 305 19.29 8.03 1.47
N CYS A 306 18.56 7.04 1.95
CA CYS A 306 18.21 6.94 3.35
C CYS A 306 19.27 6.19 4.13
N LYS A 307 19.77 6.77 5.22
CA LYS A 307 20.75 6.09 6.09
C LYS A 307 20.10 4.90 6.82
N TYR A 308 18.89 5.08 7.31
CA TYR A 308 18.16 4.05 8.06
C TYR A 308 17.07 3.44 7.20
N VAL A 309 17.02 2.11 7.16
CA VAL A 309 16.07 1.34 6.37
C VAL A 309 15.37 0.32 7.28
N PHE A 310 14.08 0.51 7.53
CA PHE A 310 13.25 -0.42 8.32
C PHE A 310 12.34 -1.21 7.39
N MET A 311 12.39 -2.52 7.48
CA MET A 311 11.58 -3.42 6.64
C MET A 311 11.10 -4.64 7.44
N ASN A 312 9.90 -5.13 7.13
CA ASN A 312 9.37 -6.36 7.72
C ASN A 312 9.34 -7.56 6.76
N GLY A 313 9.75 -7.35 5.51
CA GLY A 313 9.86 -8.37 4.48
C GLY A 313 11.26 -8.44 3.90
N ASN A 314 11.43 -9.23 2.85
CA ASN A 314 12.68 -9.32 2.13
C ASN A 314 12.91 -8.06 1.28
N SER A 315 14.15 -7.57 1.23
CA SER A 315 14.48 -6.46 0.33
C SER A 315 14.33 -6.87 -1.14
N TRP A 316 13.91 -5.91 -1.98
CA TRP A 316 13.89 -6.15 -3.42
C TRP A 316 15.29 -6.48 -3.95
N ASP A 317 15.43 -7.47 -4.83
CA ASP A 317 16.73 -7.94 -5.34
C ASP A 317 17.51 -6.87 -6.12
N LYS A 318 16.82 -5.81 -6.58
CA LYS A 318 17.47 -4.71 -7.32
C LYS A 318 18.00 -3.60 -6.43
N VAL A 319 17.84 -3.66 -5.11
CA VAL A 319 18.42 -2.69 -4.20
C VAL A 319 19.71 -3.22 -3.60
N TYR A 320 20.71 -2.35 -3.61
CA TYR A 320 22.03 -2.62 -3.05
C TYR A 320 22.22 -1.73 -1.85
N LYS A 321 22.52 -2.34 -0.70
CA LYS A 321 22.85 -1.63 0.53
C LYS A 321 24.18 -0.88 0.35
N HIS A 322 24.24 0.35 0.85
CA HIS A 322 25.49 1.11 0.99
C HIS A 322 26.15 0.74 2.32
N ASP A 323 27.49 0.77 2.40
CA ASP A 323 28.23 0.42 3.62
C ASP A 323 27.87 1.32 4.81
N LYS A 324 27.51 2.58 4.54
CA LYS A 324 27.04 3.55 5.55
C LYS A 324 25.56 3.44 5.90
N GLN A 325 24.79 2.58 5.23
CA GLN A 325 23.37 2.36 5.55
C GLN A 325 23.24 1.38 6.70
N VAL A 326 22.26 1.66 7.56
CA VAL A 326 21.82 0.79 8.63
C VAL A 326 20.53 0.12 8.20
N PHE A 327 20.56 -1.19 8.02
CA PHE A 327 19.41 -1.99 7.59
C PHE A 327 18.79 -2.71 8.78
N ILE A 328 17.56 -2.38 9.10
CA ILE A 328 16.82 -2.87 10.25
C ILE A 328 15.69 -3.77 9.79
N GLN A 329 15.79 -5.06 10.08
CA GLN A 329 14.74 -6.03 9.88
C GLN A 329 13.84 -6.06 11.11
N THR A 330 12.54 -5.79 10.92
CA THR A 330 11.59 -5.83 12.03
C THR A 330 10.89 -7.18 12.15
N TRP A 331 10.97 -7.99 11.09
CA TRP A 331 10.16 -9.18 10.89
C TRP A 331 8.64 -8.83 10.89
N HIS A 332 7.75 -9.83 10.92
CA HIS A 332 6.32 -9.58 10.75
C HIS A 332 5.40 -10.47 11.59
N GLY A 333 5.91 -11.10 12.61
CA GLY A 333 5.14 -11.93 13.52
C GLY A 333 6.01 -12.88 14.33
N PHE A 334 5.46 -13.44 15.41
CA PHE A 334 6.10 -14.52 16.14
C PHE A 334 5.97 -15.82 15.32
N PRO A 335 7.03 -16.61 15.12
CA PRO A 335 6.99 -17.81 14.29
C PRO A 335 6.24 -18.95 14.99
N LEU A 336 5.10 -19.33 14.45
CA LEU A 336 4.37 -20.55 14.83
C LEU A 336 4.87 -21.74 14.03
N LYS A 337 5.05 -21.53 12.72
CA LYS A 337 5.42 -22.55 11.73
C LYS A 337 6.92 -22.61 11.56
N LYS A 338 7.45 -23.81 11.30
CA LYS A 338 8.85 -24.00 10.92
C LYS A 338 9.16 -23.23 9.62
N MET A 339 10.34 -22.65 9.55
CA MET A 339 10.72 -21.79 8.44
C MET A 339 12.12 -22.12 7.93
N VAL A 340 12.33 -21.97 6.65
CA VAL A 340 13.61 -22.00 5.94
C VAL A 340 14.51 -23.18 6.35
N ASN A 341 15.50 -22.97 7.24
CA ASN A 341 16.44 -24.01 7.66
C ASN A 341 15.79 -25.07 8.57
N ASP A 342 14.71 -24.74 9.23
CA ASP A 342 14.02 -25.63 10.16
C ASP A 342 12.92 -26.47 9.49
N LEU A 343 12.72 -26.31 8.16
CA LEU A 343 11.83 -27.16 7.37
C LEU A 343 12.31 -28.60 7.37
N GLU A 344 11.38 -29.53 7.39
CA GLU A 344 11.67 -30.98 7.36
C GLU A 344 12.04 -31.46 5.97
N ASN A 345 11.44 -30.88 4.91
CA ASN A 345 11.75 -31.20 3.54
C ASN A 345 13.10 -30.57 3.12
N ASN A 346 14.10 -31.41 2.86
CA ASN A 346 15.45 -30.96 2.51
C ASN A 346 15.52 -30.17 1.19
N GLN A 347 14.69 -30.47 0.20
CA GLN A 347 14.68 -29.76 -1.08
C GLN A 347 14.15 -28.32 -0.91
N ASP A 348 13.05 -28.16 -0.17
CA ASP A 348 12.48 -26.84 0.14
C ASP A 348 13.41 -26.01 1.01
N LYS A 349 14.04 -26.65 1.99
CA LYS A 349 15.06 -26.06 2.86
C LYS A 349 16.23 -25.48 2.05
N GLU A 350 16.85 -26.26 1.17
CA GLU A 350 17.97 -25.81 0.33
C GLU A 350 17.55 -24.68 -0.61
N LEU A 351 16.37 -24.81 -1.24
CA LEU A 351 15.82 -23.79 -2.12
C LEU A 351 15.61 -22.45 -1.39
N GLN A 352 14.97 -22.51 -0.23
CA GLN A 352 14.70 -21.32 0.57
C GLN A 352 15.98 -20.69 1.12
N LEU A 353 16.92 -21.47 1.65
CA LEU A 353 18.22 -20.97 2.09
C LEU A 353 18.95 -20.23 0.98
N LYS A 354 19.01 -20.79 -0.21
CA LYS A 354 19.63 -20.16 -1.38
C LYS A 354 18.99 -18.81 -1.75
N GLN A 355 17.69 -18.69 -1.54
CA GLN A 355 16.95 -17.44 -1.81
C GLN A 355 17.14 -16.40 -0.70
N PHE A 356 17.13 -16.83 0.56
CA PHE A 356 17.04 -15.92 1.70
C PHE A 356 18.41 -15.47 2.22
N LEU A 357 19.41 -16.32 2.30
CA LEU A 357 20.73 -15.97 2.85
C LEU A 357 21.34 -14.68 2.25
N PRO A 358 21.34 -14.44 0.92
CA PRO A 358 21.89 -13.22 0.36
C PRO A 358 21.15 -11.93 0.79
N ARG A 359 19.87 -12.07 1.19
CA ARG A 359 19.06 -10.94 1.66
C ARG A 359 19.30 -10.66 3.14
N MET A 360 19.48 -11.70 3.93
CA MET A 360 19.75 -11.61 5.37
C MET A 360 21.12 -11.05 5.70
N ASN A 361 22.12 -11.28 4.85
CA ASN A 361 23.45 -10.69 4.98
C ASN A 361 23.44 -9.15 4.88
N LYS A 362 22.31 -8.53 4.51
CA LYS A 362 22.15 -7.07 4.52
C LYS A 362 21.72 -6.52 5.88
N TRP A 363 21.24 -7.36 6.80
CA TRP A 363 20.67 -6.92 8.07
C TRP A 363 21.76 -6.53 9.07
N ASP A 364 21.65 -5.34 9.64
CA ASP A 364 22.49 -4.87 10.74
C ASP A 364 21.79 -5.05 12.09
N TYR A 365 20.45 -4.94 12.08
CA TYR A 365 19.59 -5.15 13.25
C TYR A 365 18.42 -6.05 12.93
N LEU A 366 18.02 -6.85 13.93
CA LEU A 366 16.77 -7.63 13.92
C LEU A 366 16.08 -7.46 15.28
N PHE A 367 14.74 -7.26 15.28
CA PHE A 367 13.96 -7.17 16.52
C PHE A 367 13.34 -8.50 16.87
N THR A 368 13.28 -8.79 18.17
CA THR A 368 12.63 -10.00 18.69
C THR A 368 11.87 -9.73 19.99
N SER A 369 10.76 -10.46 20.20
CA SER A 369 9.85 -10.32 21.34
C SER A 369 10.31 -11.12 22.59
N SER A 370 11.30 -12.01 22.44
CA SER A 370 11.85 -12.81 23.53
C SER A 370 13.14 -13.52 23.12
N ASP A 371 13.83 -14.10 24.08
CA ASP A 371 14.99 -14.95 23.82
C ASP A 371 14.61 -16.21 23.03
N ILE A 372 13.42 -16.78 23.25
CA ILE A 372 12.92 -17.90 22.45
C ILE A 372 12.71 -17.43 21.00
N ASN A 373 12.07 -16.30 20.77
CA ASN A 373 11.89 -15.75 19.44
C ASN A 373 13.25 -15.52 18.73
N LYS A 374 14.24 -14.99 19.46
CA LYS A 374 15.61 -14.84 18.99
C LYS A 374 16.21 -16.17 18.55
N LEU A 375 16.09 -17.23 19.38
CA LEU A 375 16.63 -18.55 19.07
C LEU A 375 15.97 -19.16 17.82
N LEU A 376 14.65 -19.06 17.70
CA LEU A 376 13.93 -19.58 16.54
C LEU A 376 14.35 -18.88 15.24
N LEU A 377 14.45 -17.54 15.24
CA LEU A 377 14.89 -16.81 14.06
C LEU A 377 16.36 -17.06 13.73
N LYS A 378 17.23 -17.20 14.73
CA LYS A 378 18.63 -17.61 14.52
C LYS A 378 18.73 -18.98 13.83
N SER A 379 17.98 -19.97 14.31
CA SER A 379 17.95 -21.31 13.72
C SER A 379 17.38 -21.27 12.29
N ALA A 380 16.17 -20.72 12.14
CA ALA A 380 15.47 -20.69 10.86
C ALA A 380 16.29 -20.04 9.74
N PHE A 381 17.01 -18.98 10.06
CA PHE A 381 17.71 -18.17 9.06
C PHE A 381 19.24 -18.29 9.12
N LYS A 382 19.80 -19.20 9.91
CA LYS A 382 21.24 -19.36 10.11
C LYS A 382 21.95 -18.04 10.41
N LEU A 383 21.34 -17.20 11.26
CA LEU A 383 21.83 -15.84 11.52
C LEU A 383 23.18 -15.79 12.20
N GLU A 384 23.72 -16.90 12.68
CA GLU A 384 25.09 -16.99 13.22
C GLU A 384 26.16 -16.80 12.14
N GLU A 385 25.81 -17.00 10.88
CA GLU A 385 26.69 -16.72 9.74
C GLU A 385 26.82 -15.22 9.43
N ASN A 386 25.94 -14.37 10.00
CA ASN A 386 25.98 -12.92 9.85
C ASN A 386 26.64 -12.25 11.07
N ASN A 387 27.95 -12.08 11.02
CA ASN A 387 28.78 -11.59 12.15
C ASN A 387 28.54 -10.13 12.54
N HIS A 388 27.90 -9.31 11.69
CA HIS A 388 27.62 -7.89 11.97
C HIS A 388 26.18 -7.65 12.44
N LEU A 389 25.34 -8.68 12.49
CA LEU A 389 23.96 -8.57 12.90
C LEU A 389 23.80 -8.41 14.41
N ASN A 390 23.18 -7.33 14.83
CA ASN A 390 22.74 -7.09 16.21
C ASN A 390 21.28 -7.50 16.38
N ILE A 391 21.01 -8.49 17.24
CA ILE A 391 19.64 -8.90 17.54
C ILE A 391 19.18 -8.22 18.83
N LEU A 392 18.24 -7.28 18.68
CA LEU A 392 17.67 -6.52 19.78
C LEU A 392 16.42 -7.23 20.32
N THR A 393 16.55 -7.85 21.49
CA THR A 393 15.43 -8.51 22.17
C THR A 393 14.70 -7.48 23.06
N LEU A 394 13.98 -6.56 22.40
CA LEU A 394 13.35 -5.41 23.05
C LEU A 394 11.81 -5.40 22.89
N GLY A 395 11.25 -6.33 22.14
CA GLY A 395 9.81 -6.41 21.84
C GLY A 395 9.47 -5.99 20.41
N ALA A 396 8.17 -6.01 20.11
CA ALA A 396 7.60 -5.65 18.81
C ALA A 396 6.82 -4.32 18.90
N PRO A 397 7.18 -3.31 18.10
CA PRO A 397 6.46 -2.02 18.07
C PRO A 397 4.96 -2.13 17.82
N ARG A 398 4.54 -3.08 16.99
CA ARG A 398 3.13 -3.34 16.73
C ARG A 398 2.36 -3.82 17.97
N ASN A 399 3.03 -4.55 18.88
CA ASN A 399 2.43 -5.02 20.13
C ASN A 399 2.44 -3.93 21.22
N GLU A 400 3.46 -3.05 21.22
CA GLU A 400 3.41 -1.82 22.02
C GLU A 400 2.15 -1.00 21.73
N TYR A 401 1.80 -0.81 20.46
CA TYR A 401 0.57 -0.12 20.08
C TYR A 401 -0.68 -0.79 20.65
N LEU A 402 -0.77 -2.13 20.62
CA LEU A 402 -1.90 -2.86 21.20
C LEU A 402 -1.99 -2.64 22.72
N LEU A 403 -0.86 -2.65 23.42
CA LEU A 403 -0.81 -2.45 24.87
C LEU A 403 -1.19 -1.02 25.28
N GLU A 404 -0.82 -0.02 24.47
CA GLU A 404 -1.04 1.39 24.80
C GLU A 404 -2.42 1.89 24.35
N HIS A 405 -3.03 1.28 23.33
CA HIS A 405 -4.21 1.82 22.64
C HIS A 405 -5.45 0.92 22.71
N ASN A 406 -5.44 -0.14 23.53
CA ASN A 406 -6.63 -0.96 23.74
C ASN A 406 -7.62 -0.25 24.69
N ASN A 407 -8.30 0.77 24.20
CA ASN A 407 -9.28 1.57 24.94
C ASN A 407 -10.42 2.06 24.03
N ASP A 408 -11.52 2.51 24.65
CA ASP A 408 -12.73 2.91 23.91
C ASP A 408 -12.51 4.11 22.99
N PHE A 409 -11.64 5.04 23.36
CA PHE A 409 -11.31 6.20 22.52
C PHE A 409 -10.67 5.73 21.20
N GLU A 410 -9.70 4.84 21.28
CA GLU A 410 -9.03 4.32 20.08
C GLU A 410 -9.95 3.40 19.28
N LYS A 411 -10.78 2.57 19.95
CA LYS A 411 -11.81 1.75 19.29
C LYS A 411 -12.74 2.65 18.46
N THR A 412 -13.27 3.72 19.04
CA THR A 412 -14.13 4.68 18.34
C THR A 412 -13.40 5.38 17.19
N ARG A 413 -12.15 5.81 17.39
CA ARG A 413 -11.34 6.42 16.34
C ARG A 413 -11.15 5.48 15.15
N ILE A 414 -10.87 4.21 15.41
CA ILE A 414 -10.67 3.19 14.37
C ILE A 414 -11.98 2.90 13.65
N LEU A 415 -13.10 2.72 14.36
CA LEU A 415 -14.41 2.54 13.76
C LEU A 415 -14.77 3.69 12.82
N ASN A 416 -14.52 4.94 13.25
CA ASN A 416 -14.69 6.12 12.41
C ASN A 416 -13.74 6.13 11.20
N LYS A 417 -12.48 5.70 11.36
CA LYS A 417 -11.52 5.59 10.25
C LYS A 417 -12.02 4.60 9.18
N TYR A 418 -12.53 3.46 9.60
CA TYR A 418 -13.05 2.44 8.69
C TYR A 418 -14.48 2.72 8.24
N MET A 419 -15.12 3.78 8.76
CA MET A 419 -16.46 4.25 8.39
C MET A 419 -17.55 3.20 8.57
N ILE A 420 -17.42 2.40 9.59
CA ILE A 420 -18.41 1.41 9.94
C ILE A 420 -19.38 2.10 10.90
N LYS A 421 -20.38 2.79 10.34
CA LYS A 421 -21.47 3.39 11.13
C LYS A 421 -22.21 2.29 11.88
N ASP A 422 -22.72 2.61 13.06
CA ASP A 422 -23.51 1.73 13.93
C ASP A 422 -22.77 0.54 14.56
N PHE A 423 -21.43 0.47 14.44
CA PHE A 423 -20.66 -0.57 15.12
C PHE A 423 -20.38 -0.29 16.60
N GLU A 424 -20.70 0.90 17.11
CA GLU A 424 -20.49 1.26 18.52
C GLU A 424 -21.26 0.33 19.48
N ASN A 425 -22.40 -0.21 19.00
CA ASN A 425 -23.26 -1.14 19.77
C ASN A 425 -23.24 -2.57 19.18
N LYS A 426 -22.25 -2.91 18.35
CA LYS A 426 -22.13 -4.22 17.71
C LYS A 426 -21.02 -5.04 18.35
N THR A 427 -21.22 -6.35 18.38
CA THR A 427 -20.17 -7.33 18.68
C THR A 427 -19.43 -7.67 17.40
N ILE A 428 -18.14 -7.40 17.36
CA ILE A 428 -17.30 -7.55 16.17
C ILE A 428 -16.46 -8.81 16.31
N ILE A 429 -16.64 -9.74 15.38
CA ILE A 429 -15.85 -10.96 15.27
C ILE A 429 -14.84 -10.81 14.13
N LEU A 430 -13.56 -10.99 14.43
CA LEU A 430 -12.50 -10.98 13.43
C LEU A 430 -12.18 -12.39 12.98
N TYR A 431 -12.41 -12.70 11.72
CA TYR A 431 -12.07 -14.01 11.12
C TYR A 431 -10.80 -13.89 10.27
N CYS A 432 -9.75 -14.62 10.67
CA CYS A 432 -8.43 -14.62 10.04
C CYS A 432 -8.04 -16.02 9.56
N PRO A 433 -8.60 -16.53 8.43
CA PRO A 433 -8.21 -17.83 7.91
C PRO A 433 -6.78 -17.82 7.38
N THR A 434 -6.05 -18.91 7.63
CA THR A 434 -4.72 -19.11 7.05
C THR A 434 -4.82 -19.47 5.58
N TRP A 435 -3.95 -18.86 4.77
CA TRP A 435 -3.78 -19.18 3.36
C TRP A 435 -3.35 -20.64 3.15
N ARG A 436 -3.87 -21.26 2.06
CA ARG A 436 -3.48 -22.60 1.62
C ARG A 436 -2.75 -22.51 0.28
N ASN A 437 -1.73 -23.37 0.07
CA ASN A 437 -0.91 -23.40 -1.13
C ASN A 437 -1.70 -23.74 -2.40
N ASP A 438 -2.72 -24.58 -2.29
CA ASP A 438 -3.67 -24.83 -3.37
C ASP A 438 -4.47 -23.55 -3.61
N GLU A 439 -4.48 -23.07 -4.86
CA GLU A 439 -5.24 -21.87 -5.20
C GLU A 439 -6.70 -22.07 -4.82
N ARG A 440 -7.05 -21.61 -3.59
CA ARG A 440 -8.40 -21.74 -3.08
C ARG A 440 -9.35 -20.94 -3.96
N GLU A 441 -10.25 -21.63 -4.64
CA GLU A 441 -11.34 -21.03 -5.41
C GLU A 441 -12.64 -20.91 -4.61
N SER A 442 -12.79 -21.72 -3.57
CA SER A 442 -13.93 -21.74 -2.65
C SER A 442 -13.62 -20.98 -1.35
N LEU A 443 -14.67 -20.64 -0.63
CA LEU A 443 -14.59 -20.14 0.73
C LEU A 443 -14.06 -21.28 1.66
N THR A 444 -13.69 -20.90 2.88
CA THR A 444 -13.33 -21.87 3.94
C THR A 444 -14.50 -22.78 4.28
N ASN A 445 -14.24 -23.90 4.92
CA ASN A 445 -15.28 -24.88 5.27
C ASN A 445 -16.31 -24.31 6.24
N MET A 446 -15.94 -23.33 7.09
CA MET A 446 -16.89 -22.66 7.96
C MET A 446 -17.90 -21.85 7.15
N ASP A 447 -19.17 -22.12 7.34
CA ASP A 447 -20.26 -21.33 6.77
C ASP A 447 -20.57 -20.11 7.65
N LEU A 448 -19.94 -18.97 7.29
CA LEU A 448 -20.14 -17.70 8.02
C LEU A 448 -21.57 -17.18 7.97
N ARG A 449 -22.36 -17.54 6.95
CA ARG A 449 -23.76 -17.16 6.86
C ARG A 449 -24.57 -17.96 7.87
N LEU A 450 -24.36 -19.28 7.92
CA LEU A 450 -24.99 -20.16 8.91
C LEU A 450 -24.60 -19.75 10.34
N LEU A 451 -23.35 -19.39 10.56
CA LEU A 451 -22.89 -18.85 11.84
C LEU A 451 -23.69 -17.61 12.26
N LEU A 452 -23.86 -16.63 11.33
CA LEU A 452 -24.65 -15.43 11.59
C LEU A 452 -26.13 -15.73 11.87
N ASP A 453 -26.71 -16.74 11.23
CA ASP A 453 -28.10 -17.15 11.47
C ASP A 453 -28.32 -17.66 12.91
N TYR A 454 -27.27 -18.16 13.55
CA TYR A 454 -27.28 -18.57 14.97
C TYR A 454 -26.93 -17.43 15.95
N LEU A 455 -26.39 -16.30 15.47
CA LEU A 455 -25.97 -15.17 16.32
C LEU A 455 -27.07 -14.09 16.40
N PRO A 456 -27.09 -13.27 17.44
CA PRO A 456 -27.92 -12.06 17.48
C PRO A 456 -27.61 -11.08 16.33
N LYS A 457 -28.57 -10.22 15.97
CA LYS A 457 -28.45 -9.27 14.85
C LYS A 457 -27.41 -8.15 15.05
N ASP A 458 -26.91 -7.99 16.25
CA ASP A 458 -25.86 -7.03 16.62
C ASP A 458 -24.45 -7.59 16.42
N TYR A 459 -24.30 -8.78 15.83
CA TYR A 459 -23.00 -9.36 15.49
C TYR A 459 -22.61 -9.02 14.05
N GLU A 460 -21.34 -8.62 13.91
CA GLU A 460 -20.71 -8.33 12.62
C GLU A 460 -19.41 -9.15 12.49
N ILE A 461 -19.12 -9.63 11.29
CA ILE A 461 -17.92 -10.41 11.01
C ILE A 461 -17.00 -9.63 10.08
N ILE A 462 -15.79 -9.34 10.51
CA ILE A 462 -14.73 -8.80 9.67
C ILE A 462 -13.82 -9.94 9.22
N VAL A 463 -13.72 -10.16 7.92
CA VAL A 463 -12.83 -11.17 7.35
C VAL A 463 -11.53 -10.54 6.89
N LYS A 464 -10.42 -10.96 7.47
CA LYS A 464 -9.07 -10.54 7.08
C LYS A 464 -8.38 -11.66 6.31
N LEU A 465 -8.42 -11.56 4.99
CA LEU A 465 -7.77 -12.53 4.10
C LEU A 465 -6.26 -12.29 4.01
N HIS A 466 -5.53 -13.38 3.74
CA HIS A 466 -4.16 -13.24 3.28
C HIS A 466 -4.12 -12.53 1.91
N PRO A 467 -3.10 -11.71 1.60
CA PRO A 467 -3.01 -10.99 0.32
C PRO A 467 -3.16 -11.89 -0.92
N ASN A 468 -2.67 -13.13 -0.87
CA ASN A 468 -2.77 -14.10 -1.95
C ASN A 468 -4.20 -14.57 -2.24
N GLU A 469 -5.12 -14.42 -1.27
CA GLU A 469 -6.53 -14.79 -1.39
C GLU A 469 -7.47 -13.57 -1.61
N SER A 470 -6.93 -12.41 -1.92
CA SER A 470 -7.70 -11.17 -2.13
C SER A 470 -8.82 -11.32 -3.19
N LYS A 471 -8.68 -12.27 -4.12
CA LYS A 471 -9.73 -12.63 -5.10
C LYS A 471 -11.03 -13.13 -4.46
N LEU A 472 -10.98 -13.69 -3.23
CA LEU A 472 -12.15 -14.20 -2.52
C LEU A 472 -12.96 -13.10 -1.82
N ARG A 473 -12.43 -11.87 -1.69
CA ARG A 473 -13.07 -10.80 -0.95
C ARG A 473 -14.54 -10.56 -1.34
N ASN A 474 -14.82 -10.45 -2.64
CA ASN A 474 -16.18 -10.22 -3.11
C ASN A 474 -17.12 -11.39 -2.78
N LYS A 475 -16.59 -12.62 -2.75
CA LYS A 475 -17.39 -13.79 -2.35
C LYS A 475 -17.83 -13.67 -0.90
N TYR A 476 -16.90 -13.27 0.02
CA TYR A 476 -17.25 -13.04 1.42
C TYR A 476 -18.23 -11.89 1.61
N ASN A 477 -18.02 -10.74 0.98
CA ASN A 477 -18.91 -9.59 1.07
C ASN A 477 -20.34 -9.88 0.53
N ASN A 478 -20.49 -10.83 -0.37
CA ASN A 478 -21.78 -11.21 -0.94
C ASN A 478 -22.54 -12.23 -0.07
N LEU A 479 -21.96 -12.77 1.00
CA LEU A 479 -22.65 -13.72 1.88
C LEU A 479 -23.74 -13.04 2.72
N SER A 480 -23.42 -11.87 3.29
CA SER A 480 -24.32 -11.10 4.15
C SER A 480 -23.90 -9.65 4.23
N SER A 481 -24.83 -8.74 4.53
CA SER A 481 -24.53 -7.34 4.87
C SER A 481 -23.74 -7.19 6.18
N SER A 482 -23.78 -8.20 7.06
CA SER A 482 -23.02 -8.25 8.31
C SER A 482 -21.65 -8.93 8.16
N ILE A 483 -21.19 -9.19 6.93
CA ILE A 483 -19.85 -9.73 6.67
C ILE A 483 -19.05 -8.72 5.85
N HIS A 484 -17.92 -8.30 6.39
CA HIS A 484 -17.08 -7.26 5.82
C HIS A 484 -15.68 -7.80 5.52
N CYS A 485 -15.30 -7.79 4.25
CA CYS A 485 -13.95 -8.12 3.83
C CYS A 485 -13.34 -6.92 3.10
N PHE A 486 -12.45 -6.22 3.77
CA PHE A 486 -11.83 -4.99 3.27
C PHE A 486 -10.65 -5.27 2.32
N TYR A 487 -10.20 -4.26 1.60
CA TYR A 487 -8.97 -4.29 0.83
C TYR A 487 -7.75 -4.29 1.74
N ASN A 488 -6.79 -5.17 1.47
CA ASN A 488 -5.56 -5.27 2.26
C ASN A 488 -4.75 -3.96 2.31
N GLU A 489 -4.85 -3.13 1.27
CA GLU A 489 -4.17 -1.85 1.15
C GLU A 489 -4.60 -0.82 2.21
N PHE A 490 -5.82 -0.97 2.75
CA PHE A 490 -6.37 -0.06 3.77
C PHE A 490 -6.24 -0.58 5.19
N ILE A 491 -5.99 -1.89 5.34
CA ILE A 491 -6.09 -2.54 6.63
C ILE A 491 -4.75 -2.51 7.34
N ASP A 492 -4.80 -2.04 8.58
CA ASP A 492 -3.83 -2.40 9.59
C ASP A 492 -4.44 -3.45 10.51
N ILE A 493 -3.83 -4.62 10.58
CA ILE A 493 -4.36 -5.73 11.37
C ILE A 493 -4.42 -5.39 12.87
N GLN A 494 -3.49 -4.58 13.37
CA GLN A 494 -3.49 -4.16 14.78
C GLN A 494 -4.71 -3.29 15.10
N GLU A 495 -5.15 -2.45 14.17
CA GLU A 495 -6.39 -1.69 14.32
C GLU A 495 -7.61 -2.63 14.36
N LEU A 496 -7.64 -3.67 13.51
CA LEU A 496 -8.72 -4.66 13.55
C LEU A 496 -8.73 -5.45 14.86
N TYR A 497 -7.57 -5.74 15.45
CA TYR A 497 -7.49 -6.40 16.75
C TYR A 497 -8.13 -5.55 17.87
N ILE A 498 -7.90 -4.25 17.87
CA ILE A 498 -8.49 -3.35 18.87
C ILE A 498 -10.00 -3.32 18.78
N ILE A 499 -10.59 -3.25 17.59
CA ILE A 499 -12.04 -3.16 17.41
C ILE A 499 -12.76 -4.50 17.58
N ALA A 500 -12.10 -5.63 17.34
CA ALA A 500 -12.70 -6.95 17.46
C ALA A 500 -12.92 -7.35 18.93
N ASP A 501 -14.04 -7.97 19.24
CA ASP A 501 -14.37 -8.50 20.56
C ASP A 501 -13.94 -9.96 20.72
N ALA A 502 -13.82 -10.69 19.60
CA ALA A 502 -13.24 -12.04 19.55
C ALA A 502 -12.54 -12.26 18.20
N MET A 503 -11.60 -13.20 18.16
CA MET A 503 -10.95 -13.64 16.94
C MET A 503 -11.23 -15.12 16.68
N ILE A 504 -11.53 -15.45 15.42
CA ILE A 504 -11.58 -16.81 14.90
C ILE A 504 -10.41 -16.99 13.95
N THR A 505 -9.59 -17.99 14.14
CA THR A 505 -8.46 -18.30 13.27
C THR A 505 -8.15 -19.81 13.30
N ASP A 506 -7.16 -20.23 12.53
CA ASP A 506 -6.68 -21.61 12.48
C ASP A 506 -5.19 -21.70 12.87
N TYR A 507 -4.29 -21.81 11.89
CA TYR A 507 -2.84 -21.96 12.10
C TYR A 507 -2.08 -20.64 11.87
N SER A 508 -2.59 -19.56 12.39
CA SER A 508 -2.04 -18.22 12.16
C SER A 508 -1.20 -17.70 13.32
N SER A 509 -0.09 -17.04 13.02
CA SER A 509 0.70 -16.29 14.01
C SER A 509 -0.02 -15.05 14.57
N THR A 510 -1.20 -14.72 14.07
CA THR A 510 -2.05 -13.62 14.60
C THR A 510 -2.44 -13.84 16.05
N ILE A 511 -2.49 -15.11 16.52
CA ILE A 511 -2.79 -15.46 17.91
C ILE A 511 -1.84 -14.79 18.89
N PHE A 512 -0.56 -14.67 18.56
CA PHE A 512 0.45 -14.12 19.47
C PHE A 512 0.21 -12.62 19.72
N ASP A 513 -0.02 -11.86 18.66
CA ASP A 513 -0.28 -10.43 18.80
C ASP A 513 -1.64 -10.18 19.47
N TYR A 514 -2.71 -10.90 19.06
CA TYR A 514 -4.05 -10.74 19.62
C TYR A 514 -4.14 -11.11 21.11
N ALA A 515 -3.34 -12.07 21.57
CA ALA A 515 -3.29 -12.52 22.97
C ALA A 515 -2.99 -11.35 23.95
N HIS A 516 -2.29 -10.29 23.52
CA HIS A 516 -2.03 -9.11 24.36
C HIS A 516 -3.30 -8.34 24.76
N LEU A 517 -4.41 -8.54 24.04
CA LEU A 517 -5.67 -7.86 24.30
C LEU A 517 -6.56 -8.59 25.31
N SER A 518 -6.19 -9.80 25.73
CA SER A 518 -6.97 -10.63 26.65
C SER A 518 -8.39 -10.95 26.16
N LYS A 519 -8.61 -10.89 24.85
CA LYS A 519 -9.88 -11.22 24.19
C LYS A 519 -9.86 -12.66 23.68
N PRO A 520 -11.01 -13.39 23.61
CA PRO A 520 -11.02 -14.79 23.24
C PRO A 520 -10.57 -15.05 21.80
N ILE A 521 -9.81 -16.14 21.64
CA ILE A 521 -9.33 -16.65 20.36
C ILE A 521 -9.92 -18.03 20.16
N PHE A 522 -10.77 -18.18 19.15
CA PHE A 522 -11.36 -19.48 18.77
C PHE A 522 -10.52 -20.10 17.66
N LEU A 523 -9.99 -21.29 17.93
CA LEU A 523 -9.16 -22.04 17.00
C LEU A 523 -10.00 -23.05 16.21
N LEU A 524 -9.94 -22.97 14.88
CA LEU A 524 -10.61 -23.91 13.98
C LEU A 524 -9.54 -24.70 13.22
N GLN A 525 -9.35 -25.94 13.57
CA GLN A 525 -8.30 -26.80 13.04
C GLN A 525 -8.88 -28.05 12.36
N GLU A 526 -9.71 -27.86 11.35
CA GLU A 526 -10.44 -28.94 10.66
C GLU A 526 -9.53 -29.88 9.86
N ASP A 527 -8.37 -29.42 9.38
CA ASP A 527 -7.41 -30.13 8.55
C ASP A 527 -6.08 -30.45 9.29
N ASP A 528 -6.11 -30.51 10.61
CA ASP A 528 -4.94 -30.54 11.51
C ASP A 528 -3.86 -31.55 11.10
N LYS A 529 -4.23 -32.80 10.89
CA LYS A 529 -3.25 -33.87 10.58
C LYS A 529 -2.51 -33.66 9.26
N ASN A 530 -3.20 -33.18 8.23
CA ASN A 530 -2.59 -32.94 6.92
C ASN A 530 -1.73 -31.70 6.95
N TYR A 531 -2.24 -30.61 7.55
CA TYR A 531 -1.55 -29.35 7.60
C TYR A 531 -0.30 -29.34 8.49
N GLN A 532 -0.34 -30.06 9.61
CA GLN A 532 0.82 -30.23 10.50
C GLN A 532 1.94 -31.02 9.83
N ASN A 533 1.60 -32.09 9.09
CA ASN A 533 2.59 -32.90 8.39
C ASN A 533 3.29 -32.14 7.25
N ASP A 534 2.57 -31.23 6.60
CA ASP A 534 3.11 -30.49 5.44
C ASP A 534 4.01 -29.32 5.86
N VAL A 535 3.72 -28.65 6.97
CA VAL A 535 4.37 -27.38 7.33
C VAL A 535 5.26 -27.51 8.58
N GLY A 536 4.85 -28.30 9.56
CA GLY A 536 5.51 -28.42 10.88
C GLY A 536 5.32 -27.16 11.75
N PHE A 537 5.29 -27.35 13.05
CA PHE A 537 5.13 -26.29 14.05
C PHE A 537 6.29 -26.28 15.04
N TYR A 538 6.62 -25.11 15.60
CA TYR A 538 7.58 -24.99 16.69
C TYR A 538 6.96 -25.34 18.05
N PHE A 539 5.64 -25.21 18.19
CA PHE A 539 4.91 -25.40 19.44
C PHE A 539 3.56 -26.05 19.18
N ASP A 540 3.09 -26.81 20.14
CA ASP A 540 1.66 -27.10 20.29
C ASP A 540 0.98 -25.86 20.89
N ILE A 541 0.04 -25.28 20.14
CA ILE A 541 -0.65 -24.04 20.53
C ILE A 541 -1.46 -24.28 21.82
N PHE A 542 -2.09 -25.43 21.96
CA PHE A 542 -2.96 -25.76 23.11
C PHE A 542 -2.18 -25.90 24.41
N GLU A 543 -0.88 -26.22 24.34
CA GLU A 543 -0.02 -26.22 25.53
C GLU A 543 0.36 -24.83 26.01
N LEU A 544 0.19 -23.80 25.14
CA LEU A 544 0.65 -22.44 25.38
C LEU A 544 -0.39 -21.53 26.04
N GLY A 545 -1.66 -21.88 26.05
CA GLY A 545 -2.68 -21.00 26.59
C GLY A 545 -4.02 -21.70 26.84
N ASP A 546 -4.87 -21.00 27.57
CA ASP A 546 -6.23 -21.46 27.86
C ASP A 546 -7.17 -20.99 26.75
N PHE A 547 -7.09 -21.64 25.58
CA PHE A 547 -7.99 -21.38 24.47
C PHE A 547 -9.38 -21.98 24.74
N PRO A 548 -10.47 -21.39 24.24
CA PRO A 548 -11.78 -21.99 24.22
C PRO A 548 -11.74 -23.39 23.58
N GLU A 549 -12.65 -24.26 23.99
CA GLU A 549 -12.81 -25.58 23.36
C GLU A 549 -13.07 -25.40 21.85
N VAL A 550 -12.41 -26.22 21.02
CA VAL A 550 -12.58 -26.21 19.57
C VAL A 550 -14.03 -26.59 19.24
N PRO A 551 -14.80 -25.69 18.59
CA PRO A 551 -16.20 -25.99 18.28
C PRO A 551 -16.32 -27.06 17.20
N SER A 552 -17.31 -27.94 17.32
CA SER A 552 -17.58 -28.98 16.33
C SER A 552 -18.34 -28.50 15.12
N ASP A 553 -19.08 -27.40 15.26
CA ASP A 553 -19.92 -26.79 14.21
C ASP A 553 -20.20 -25.30 14.48
N GLU A 554 -20.83 -24.63 13.53
CA GLU A 554 -21.20 -23.20 13.61
C GLU A 554 -22.16 -22.91 14.77
N ARG A 555 -23.02 -23.85 15.13
CA ARG A 555 -23.96 -23.67 16.25
C ARG A 555 -23.26 -23.67 17.60
N GLN A 556 -22.30 -24.58 17.80
CA GLN A 556 -21.50 -24.61 19.00
C GLN A 556 -20.63 -23.36 19.11
N LEU A 557 -20.00 -22.95 18.01
CA LEU A 557 -19.24 -21.71 17.95
C LEU A 557 -20.11 -20.50 18.27
N ALA A 558 -21.32 -20.40 17.69
CA ALA A 558 -22.25 -19.31 18.00
C ALA A 558 -22.62 -19.27 19.50
N ASN A 559 -22.80 -20.42 20.13
CA ASN A 559 -23.09 -20.47 21.56
C ASN A 559 -21.89 -20.01 22.40
N GLN A 560 -20.68 -20.32 21.99
CA GLN A 560 -19.46 -19.82 22.65
C GLN A 560 -19.33 -18.30 22.45
N LEU A 561 -19.55 -17.79 21.24
CA LEU A 561 -19.50 -16.37 20.90
C LEU A 561 -20.57 -15.53 21.65
N LYS A 562 -21.76 -16.07 21.93
CA LYS A 562 -22.78 -15.41 22.77
C LYS A 562 -22.34 -15.22 24.22
N ASN A 563 -21.37 -16.00 24.68
CA ASN A 563 -20.87 -16.00 26.06
C ASN A 563 -19.40 -15.55 26.12
N ILE A 564 -19.02 -14.56 25.29
CA ILE A 564 -17.66 -14.02 25.25
C ILE A 564 -17.19 -13.62 26.67
N LYS A 565 -16.03 -14.14 27.05
CA LYS A 565 -15.33 -13.76 28.29
C LYS A 565 -13.88 -13.47 27.99
N ASN A 566 -13.31 -12.50 28.65
CA ASN A 566 -11.90 -12.21 28.54
C ASN A 566 -11.07 -13.38 29.04
N ILE A 567 -10.02 -13.71 28.29
CA ILE A 567 -9.09 -14.81 28.57
C ILE A 567 -7.68 -14.25 28.73
N GLN A 568 -7.05 -14.57 29.84
CA GLN A 568 -5.67 -14.16 30.09
C GLN A 568 -4.69 -15.18 29.49
N TYR A 569 -3.97 -14.80 28.47
CA TYR A 569 -2.96 -15.65 27.82
C TYR A 569 -1.58 -15.51 28.50
N SER A 570 -1.56 -15.44 29.82
CA SER A 570 -0.34 -15.17 30.61
C SER A 570 0.77 -16.18 30.36
N LYS A 571 0.44 -17.47 30.22
CA LYS A 571 1.42 -18.53 29.93
C LYS A 571 2.11 -18.31 28.58
N LEU A 572 1.33 -17.98 27.54
CA LEU A 572 1.83 -17.69 26.20
C LEU A 572 2.70 -16.42 26.19
N ILE A 573 2.21 -15.32 26.76
CA ILE A 573 2.91 -14.04 26.79
C ILE A 573 4.20 -14.13 27.61
N ASN A 574 4.14 -14.69 28.84
CA ASN A 574 5.29 -14.78 29.72
C ASN A 574 6.36 -15.78 29.24
N ARG A 575 6.04 -16.69 28.34
CA ARG A 575 6.99 -17.62 27.74
C ARG A 575 7.57 -17.09 26.42
N LEU A 576 6.70 -16.58 25.54
CA LEU A 576 7.09 -16.33 24.14
C LEU A 576 7.26 -14.85 23.79
N MET A 577 6.61 -13.91 24.51
CA MET A 577 6.61 -12.48 24.18
C MET A 577 6.98 -11.61 25.38
N THR A 578 7.99 -12.04 26.12
CA THR A 578 8.41 -11.46 27.41
C THR A 578 8.86 -10.00 27.34
N LYS A 579 9.25 -9.52 26.15
CA LYS A 579 9.80 -8.19 25.93
C LYS A 579 8.83 -7.22 25.25
N ASP A 580 7.64 -7.68 24.87
CA ASP A 580 6.60 -6.80 24.37
C ASP A 580 6.05 -5.95 25.54
N LYS A 581 6.45 -4.70 25.58
CA LYS A 581 6.20 -3.76 26.68
C LYS A 581 5.93 -2.36 26.13
N HIS A 582 5.47 -1.47 27.01
CA HIS A 582 5.47 -0.04 26.75
C HIS A 582 6.89 0.49 26.46
N ASP A 583 7.03 1.54 25.69
CA ASP A 583 8.30 2.16 25.29
C ASP A 583 9.23 1.29 24.43
N THR A 584 8.76 0.19 23.86
CA THR A 584 9.52 -0.70 22.97
C THR A 584 10.14 0.08 21.81
N SER A 585 9.33 0.83 21.06
CA SER A 585 9.77 1.62 19.91
C SER A 585 10.82 2.67 20.29
N LYS A 586 10.64 3.34 21.43
CA LYS A 586 11.59 4.34 21.93
C LYS A 586 12.96 3.72 22.26
N LYS A 587 12.97 2.55 22.91
CA LYS A 587 14.19 1.80 23.22
C LYS A 587 14.91 1.37 21.95
N ILE A 588 14.18 0.80 20.99
CA ILE A 588 14.70 0.40 19.68
C ILE A 588 15.35 1.58 18.95
N LEU A 589 14.65 2.72 18.89
CA LEU A 589 15.16 3.90 18.18
C LEU A 589 16.38 4.49 18.86
N LYS A 590 16.48 4.42 20.18
CA LYS A 590 17.68 4.84 20.90
C LYS A 590 18.89 4.00 20.51
N GLU A 591 18.74 2.67 20.40
CA GLU A 591 19.83 1.76 19.99
C GLU A 591 20.22 1.94 18.51
N VAL A 592 19.25 2.18 17.63
CA VAL A 592 19.49 2.28 16.19
C VAL A 592 20.05 3.64 15.78
N PHE A 593 19.67 4.73 16.47
CA PHE A 593 20.11 6.10 16.14
C PHE A 593 21.28 6.60 17.00
N SER A 594 21.76 5.76 17.96
CA SER A 594 23.00 6.03 18.67
C SER A 594 24.20 5.75 17.75
#